data_ded238b7c97534578c29a3c7c9c67286
#
_entry.id   ded238b7c97534578c29a3c7c9c67286
#
_cell.length_a   1.000
_cell.length_b   1.000
_cell.length_c   1.000
_cell.angle_alpha   90.00
_cell.angle_beta   90.00
_cell.angle_gamma   90.00
#
_symmetry.space_group_name_H-M   'P 1'
#
loop_
_entity.id
_entity.type
_entity.pdbx_description
1 polymer ?
#
loop_
_entity_poly.entity_id
_entity_poly.type
_entity_poly.pdbx_seq_one_letter_code
_entity_poly.pdbx_strand_id
1 'polypeptide(L)'
;TETAEASLEKQQKKLKNRKKLKYGGLATAITVIFVAVVVLVNVVVTQIGKRYPDFKLDLTTANLYAISDETLDYIRNMDKDVDIAISSDEATFTSDKNNKMIAETLSKYQGYSDRISVTYFDTTKDPDVLSKYQELYGGSIQSNEIIITSGSRIKVYNTTTDMFEVDQQKYQYYQYGMASFADCITAFKGEQTLTSGIMNVTDSNPKTVGIIATTNGSPIFAQTNTSSDPNTYAFYAMENLLDENGYDVSRLDMINDTLDTEKYDILVLPAPKTDLTTDSVQKLQNFMYNDGKLGKQLVYIADYTQSSTPNLDAFLKEWNVQVDYSSVIDENNSTNQEVNILLSQSNNRSFVAPVVTVTDEEDYTGNLANASLPIVAPMARPIQTLTANNGRTVTALLTSSDTSYCYPLSPKDYSTDSTAAVADGSADSQEATEAATEAAATTTSFDKDSAPKGQNTVMALCRDQ
;
A
#
# COMPACT_ATOMS: atom_id res chain seq x y z
N THR A 1 -64.11 -8.28 62.42
CA THR A 1 -63.43 -7.62 61.29
C THR A 1 -62.03 -7.17 61.63
N GLU A 2 -61.72 -6.74 62.87
CA GLU A 2 -60.36 -6.27 63.29
C GLU A 2 -59.29 -7.36 63.31
N THR A 3 -59.64 -8.63 63.54
CA THR A 3 -58.69 -9.75 63.58
C THR A 3 -58.24 -10.23 62.17
N ALA A 4 -59.01 -9.99 61.14
CA ALA A 4 -58.70 -10.36 59.77
C ALA A 4 -57.77 -9.35 59.13
N GLU A 5 -57.91 -8.05 59.37
CA GLU A 5 -57.08 -6.99 58.87
C GLU A 5 -55.68 -7.06 59.49
N ALA A 6 -55.56 -7.33 60.80
CA ALA A 6 -54.27 -7.51 61.46
C ALA A 6 -53.49 -8.74 60.96
N SER A 7 -54.15 -9.79 60.50
CA SER A 7 -53.55 -10.98 59.88
C SER A 7 -53.03 -10.72 58.47
N LEU A 8 -53.74 -9.91 57.70
CA LEU A 8 -53.37 -9.49 56.33
C LEU A 8 -52.18 -8.54 56.37
N GLU A 9 -52.15 -7.62 57.28
CA GLU A 9 -51.01 -6.71 57.49
C GLU A 9 -49.72 -7.49 57.87
N LYS A 10 -49.83 -8.47 58.76
CA LYS A 10 -48.71 -9.35 59.13
C LYS A 10 -48.21 -10.20 57.92
N GLN A 11 -49.10 -10.67 57.09
CA GLN A 11 -48.75 -11.42 55.85
C GLN A 11 -48.07 -10.51 54.83
N GLN A 12 -48.58 -9.31 54.60
CA GLN A 12 -47.97 -8.33 53.71
C GLN A 12 -46.58 -7.88 54.20
N LYS A 13 -46.41 -7.67 55.50
CA LYS A 13 -45.13 -7.35 56.11
C LYS A 13 -44.09 -8.49 55.95
N LYS A 14 -44.55 -9.77 56.11
CA LYS A 14 -43.75 -10.97 55.89
C LYS A 14 -43.30 -11.13 54.44
N LEU A 15 -44.21 -10.86 53.48
CA LEU A 15 -43.93 -10.88 52.04
C LEU A 15 -42.96 -9.76 51.62
N LYS A 16 -43.15 -8.58 52.17
CA LYS A 16 -42.28 -7.42 51.90
C LYS A 16 -40.85 -7.65 52.44
N ASN A 17 -40.74 -8.24 53.64
CA ASN A 17 -39.45 -8.62 54.20
C ASN A 17 -38.76 -9.77 53.49
N ARG A 18 -39.51 -10.79 53.00
CA ARG A 18 -38.99 -11.85 52.16
C ARG A 18 -38.46 -11.31 50.80
N LYS A 19 -39.20 -10.38 50.19
CA LYS A 19 -38.72 -9.72 48.95
C LYS A 19 -37.46 -8.88 49.21
N LYS A 20 -37.41 -8.08 50.30
CA LYS A 20 -36.21 -7.32 50.69
C LYS A 20 -35.02 -8.22 50.95
N LEU A 21 -35.17 -9.35 51.63
CA LEU A 21 -34.10 -10.31 51.87
C LEU A 21 -33.64 -11.01 50.58
N LYS A 22 -34.59 -11.36 49.67
CA LYS A 22 -34.26 -12.02 48.41
C LYS A 22 -33.53 -11.08 47.47
N TYR A 23 -33.97 -9.83 47.31
CA TYR A 23 -33.34 -8.88 46.38
C TYR A 23 -32.11 -8.22 47.01
N GLY A 24 -32.11 -7.94 48.33
CA GLY A 24 -30.95 -7.46 49.06
C GLY A 24 -29.84 -8.49 49.10
N GLY A 25 -30.15 -9.77 49.39
CA GLY A 25 -29.17 -10.84 49.40
C GLY A 25 -28.60 -11.11 47.98
N LEU A 26 -29.44 -11.02 46.94
CA LEU A 26 -28.98 -11.16 45.56
C LEU A 26 -28.05 -10.01 45.13
N ALA A 27 -28.39 -8.74 45.49
CA ALA A 27 -27.58 -7.60 45.21
C ALA A 27 -26.22 -7.69 45.93
N THR A 28 -26.22 -8.08 47.20
CA THR A 28 -24.99 -8.29 47.97
C THR A 28 -24.14 -9.42 47.37
N ALA A 29 -24.76 -10.53 46.95
CA ALA A 29 -24.03 -11.61 46.30
C ALA A 29 -23.42 -11.18 44.97
N ILE A 30 -24.13 -10.41 44.14
CA ILE A 30 -23.58 -9.86 42.89
C ILE A 30 -22.40 -8.89 43.15
N THR A 31 -22.52 -8.03 44.16
CA THR A 31 -21.43 -7.11 44.55
C THR A 31 -20.20 -7.88 45.06
N VAL A 32 -20.39 -8.92 45.85
CA VAL A 32 -19.28 -9.78 46.32
C VAL A 32 -18.61 -10.51 45.16
N ILE A 33 -19.40 -11.06 44.21
CA ILE A 33 -18.87 -11.70 43.03
C ILE A 33 -18.13 -10.69 42.15
N PHE A 34 -18.65 -9.49 41.96
CA PHE A 34 -17.98 -8.43 41.20
C PHE A 34 -16.62 -8.05 41.83
N VAL A 35 -16.60 -7.83 43.14
CA VAL A 35 -15.33 -7.55 43.86
C VAL A 35 -14.35 -8.71 43.73
N ALA A 36 -14.84 -9.96 43.86
CA ALA A 36 -13.99 -11.15 43.70
C ALA A 36 -13.42 -11.25 42.28
N VAL A 37 -14.20 -10.94 41.23
CA VAL A 37 -13.74 -10.90 39.86
C VAL A 37 -12.66 -9.81 39.66
N VAL A 38 -12.89 -8.62 40.18
CA VAL A 38 -11.90 -7.52 40.12
C VAL A 38 -10.58 -7.88 40.81
N VAL A 39 -10.66 -8.52 41.97
CA VAL A 39 -9.45 -8.99 42.67
C VAL A 39 -8.75 -10.07 41.89
N LEU A 40 -9.52 -11.01 41.30
CA LEU A 40 -8.96 -12.12 40.51
C LEU A 40 -8.28 -11.61 39.24
N VAL A 41 -8.91 -10.65 38.54
CA VAL A 41 -8.30 -9.97 37.38
C VAL A 41 -6.99 -9.27 37.78
N ASN A 42 -6.99 -8.52 38.89
CA ASN A 42 -5.75 -7.88 39.38
C ASN A 42 -4.66 -8.90 39.72
N VAL A 43 -4.99 -10.02 40.33
CA VAL A 43 -4.02 -11.09 40.65
C VAL A 43 -3.48 -11.72 39.35
N VAL A 44 -4.34 -11.99 38.38
CA VAL A 44 -3.93 -12.57 37.09
C VAL A 44 -3.04 -11.59 36.32
N VAL A 45 -3.41 -10.32 36.23
CA VAL A 45 -2.60 -9.28 35.57
C VAL A 45 -1.23 -9.13 36.28
N THR A 46 -1.21 -9.16 37.62
CA THR A 46 0.04 -9.09 38.40
C THR A 46 0.93 -10.31 38.17
N GLN A 47 0.35 -11.51 38.07
CA GLN A 47 1.12 -12.75 37.82
C GLN A 47 1.65 -12.81 36.38
N ILE A 48 0.84 -12.37 35.40
CA ILE A 48 1.26 -12.26 34.01
C ILE A 48 2.40 -11.22 33.90
N GLY A 49 2.29 -10.04 34.51
CA GLY A 49 3.33 -9.03 34.50
C GLY A 49 4.63 -9.43 35.22
N LYS A 50 4.58 -10.39 36.19
CA LYS A 50 5.79 -10.97 36.80
C LYS A 50 6.45 -12.05 35.95
N ARG A 51 5.67 -12.81 35.19
CA ARG A 51 6.16 -13.93 34.38
C ARG A 51 6.60 -13.49 32.98
N TYR A 52 6.05 -12.40 32.49
CA TYR A 52 6.35 -11.78 31.21
C TYR A 52 6.56 -10.27 31.42
N PRO A 53 7.77 -9.84 31.85
CA PRO A 53 8.05 -8.42 32.15
C PRO A 53 7.85 -7.53 30.92
N ASP A 54 7.96 -8.08 29.71
CA ASP A 54 7.74 -7.39 28.42
C ASP A 54 6.24 -7.25 28.06
N PHE A 55 5.34 -7.91 28.81
CA PHE A 55 3.89 -7.81 28.66
C PHE A 55 3.28 -6.73 29.57
N LYS A 56 3.95 -5.61 29.69
CA LYS A 56 3.35 -4.42 30.31
C LYS A 56 2.63 -3.63 29.23
N LEU A 57 1.31 -3.81 29.16
CA LEU A 57 0.45 -2.85 28.46
C LEU A 57 0.49 -1.53 29.26
N ASP A 58 1.51 -0.74 29.01
CA ASP A 58 1.64 0.59 29.59
C ASP A 58 0.76 1.53 28.77
N LEU A 59 -0.45 1.76 29.28
CA LEU A 59 -1.41 2.71 28.73
C LEU A 59 -1.12 4.16 29.12
N THR A 60 0.06 4.43 29.62
CA THR A 60 0.47 5.81 29.88
C THR A 60 0.83 6.50 28.56
N THR A 61 0.57 7.79 28.49
CA THR A 61 0.93 8.67 27.37
C THR A 61 2.40 8.57 26.95
N ALA A 62 3.26 8.03 27.80
CA ALA A 62 4.69 7.82 27.51
C ALA A 62 4.95 6.66 26.52
N ASN A 63 4.07 5.64 26.46
CA ASN A 63 4.22 4.52 25.55
C ASN A 63 3.47 4.70 24.21
N LEU A 64 2.57 5.69 24.12
CA LEU A 64 1.94 6.06 22.85
C LEU A 64 2.96 6.54 21.82
N TYR A 65 4.17 6.89 22.25
CA TYR A 65 5.28 7.38 21.44
C TYR A 65 6.57 6.57 21.71
N ALA A 66 6.44 5.31 22.10
CA ALA A 66 7.60 4.44 22.23
C ALA A 66 8.26 4.30 20.85
N ILE A 67 9.56 4.50 20.81
CA ILE A 67 10.34 4.30 19.59
C ILE A 67 10.79 2.84 19.59
N SER A 68 10.67 2.17 18.45
CA SER A 68 11.05 0.77 18.28
C SER A 68 12.56 0.56 18.50
N ASP A 69 12.93 -0.62 18.93
CA ASP A 69 14.34 -0.95 19.18
C ASP A 69 15.15 -0.87 17.87
N GLU A 70 14.57 -1.22 16.73
CA GLU A 70 15.18 -1.11 15.41
C GLU A 70 15.52 0.35 15.06
N THR A 71 14.58 1.26 15.29
CA THR A 71 14.80 2.71 15.10
C THR A 71 15.88 3.23 16.04
N LEU A 72 15.86 2.82 17.31
CA LEU A 72 16.86 3.23 18.30
C LEU A 72 18.26 2.75 17.92
N ASP A 73 18.39 1.50 17.48
CA ASP A 73 19.66 0.94 17.06
C ASP A 73 20.20 1.66 15.83
N TYR A 74 19.34 2.01 14.88
CA TYR A 74 19.74 2.80 13.73
C TYR A 74 20.22 4.21 14.11
N ILE A 75 19.41 4.96 14.87
CA ILE A 75 19.72 6.35 15.29
C ILE A 75 21.01 6.43 16.09
N ARG A 76 21.27 5.47 16.99
CA ARG A 76 22.48 5.44 17.81
C ARG A 76 23.75 5.12 17.02
N ASN A 77 23.62 4.32 15.95
CA ASN A 77 24.74 3.84 15.16
C ASN A 77 24.97 4.64 13.86
N MET A 78 24.11 5.62 13.57
CA MET A 78 24.27 6.46 12.37
C MET A 78 25.58 7.24 12.41
N ASP A 79 26.26 7.35 11.27
CA ASP A 79 27.58 8.00 11.11
C ASP A 79 27.50 9.39 10.48
N LYS A 80 26.32 9.79 9.96
CA LYS A 80 26.07 11.09 9.33
C LYS A 80 25.25 12.02 10.18
N ASP A 81 25.48 13.30 10.03
CA ASP A 81 24.67 14.33 10.67
C ASP A 81 23.37 14.56 9.87
N VAL A 82 22.28 14.74 10.58
CA VAL A 82 20.94 14.96 10.02
C VAL A 82 20.37 16.24 10.60
N ASP A 83 19.97 17.15 9.74
CA ASP A 83 19.26 18.36 10.11
C ASP A 83 17.79 18.21 9.73
N ILE A 84 16.92 18.37 10.73
CA ILE A 84 15.47 18.32 10.56
C ILE A 84 14.95 19.75 10.79
N ALA A 85 14.39 20.34 9.76
CA ALA A 85 13.79 21.66 9.82
C ALA A 85 12.26 21.56 9.70
N ILE A 86 11.55 22.29 10.53
CA ILE A 86 10.10 22.37 10.49
C ILE A 86 9.71 23.75 9.97
N SER A 87 8.95 23.81 8.88
CA SER A 87 8.53 25.06 8.23
C SER A 87 7.37 25.74 8.95
N SER A 88 7.50 25.91 10.27
CA SER A 88 6.58 26.59 11.17
C SER A 88 7.35 27.11 12.38
N ASP A 89 6.88 28.16 13.03
CA ASP A 89 7.45 28.52 14.33
C ASP A 89 7.08 27.48 15.42
N GLU A 90 8.00 27.23 16.34
CA GLU A 90 7.87 26.16 17.33
C GLU A 90 6.63 26.30 18.21
N ALA A 91 6.27 27.52 18.63
CA ALA A 91 5.13 27.74 19.50
C ALA A 91 3.81 27.45 18.78
N THR A 92 3.69 27.86 17.51
CA THR A 92 2.54 27.55 16.67
C THR A 92 2.46 26.05 16.39
N PHE A 93 3.58 25.42 16.01
CA PHE A 93 3.63 24.00 15.70
C PHE A 93 3.22 23.12 16.89
N THR A 94 3.78 23.38 18.05
CA THR A 94 3.53 22.59 19.28
C THR A 94 2.21 22.91 19.97
N SER A 95 1.52 23.98 19.56
CA SER A 95 0.17 24.29 20.04
C SER A 95 -0.89 23.35 19.48
N ASP A 96 -0.66 22.81 18.28
CA ASP A 96 -1.52 21.79 17.69
C ASP A 96 -1.24 20.43 18.33
N LYS A 97 -2.31 19.72 18.71
CA LYS A 97 -2.21 18.43 19.42
C LYS A 97 -1.53 17.34 18.58
N ASN A 98 -1.77 17.33 17.28
CA ASN A 98 -1.23 16.31 16.38
C ASN A 98 0.24 16.61 16.05
N ASN A 99 0.57 17.87 15.77
CA ASN A 99 1.94 18.30 15.54
C ASN A 99 2.82 18.13 16.78
N LYS A 100 2.22 18.26 17.97
CA LYS A 100 2.92 17.98 19.24
C LYS A 100 3.41 16.53 19.31
N MET A 101 2.67 15.55 18.77
CA MET A 101 3.12 14.15 18.71
C MET A 101 4.40 14.02 17.88
N ILE A 102 4.46 14.72 16.76
CA ILE A 102 5.65 14.76 15.90
C ILE A 102 6.82 15.40 16.64
N ALA A 103 6.60 16.56 17.27
CA ALA A 103 7.64 17.27 18.04
C ALA A 103 8.20 16.41 19.18
N GLU A 104 7.36 15.67 19.90
CA GLU A 104 7.79 14.76 20.96
C GLU A 104 8.62 13.59 20.41
N THR A 105 8.27 13.03 19.27
CA THR A 105 9.06 11.99 18.59
C THR A 105 10.44 12.52 18.19
N LEU A 106 10.50 13.70 17.57
CA LEU A 106 11.75 14.35 17.18
C LEU A 106 12.63 14.69 18.39
N SER A 107 12.02 15.16 19.48
CA SER A 107 12.75 15.43 20.74
C SER A 107 13.40 14.16 21.30
N LYS A 108 12.73 13.00 21.19
CA LYS A 108 13.33 11.72 21.58
C LYS A 108 14.51 11.35 20.68
N TYR A 109 14.38 11.53 19.35
CA TYR A 109 15.47 11.26 18.42
C TYR A 109 16.72 12.06 18.76
N GLN A 110 16.58 13.36 19.07
CA GLN A 110 17.68 14.20 19.56
C GLN A 110 18.27 13.69 20.88
N GLY A 111 17.42 13.13 21.75
CA GLY A 111 17.89 12.55 23.02
C GLY A 111 18.69 11.25 22.85
N TYR A 112 18.56 10.57 21.72
CA TYR A 112 19.26 9.31 21.43
C TYR A 112 20.52 9.50 20.55
N SER A 113 20.64 10.62 19.82
CA SER A 113 21.79 10.89 18.96
C SER A 113 22.09 12.39 18.88
N ASP A 114 23.32 12.76 19.22
CA ASP A 114 23.84 14.14 19.03
C ASP A 114 24.00 14.53 17.55
N ARG A 115 23.81 13.58 16.63
CA ARG A 115 23.89 13.82 15.18
C ARG A 115 22.58 14.30 14.56
N ILE A 116 21.49 14.35 15.35
CA ILE A 116 20.21 14.85 14.89
C ILE A 116 19.97 16.24 15.47
N SER A 117 19.88 17.23 14.61
CA SER A 117 19.43 18.57 14.97
C SER A 117 17.99 18.80 14.54
N VAL A 118 17.20 19.50 15.36
CA VAL A 118 15.83 19.91 15.01
C VAL A 118 15.73 21.42 15.14
N THR A 119 15.26 22.07 14.09
CA THR A 119 15.09 23.52 14.02
C THR A 119 13.69 23.87 13.50
N TYR A 120 13.23 25.06 13.85
CA TYR A 120 11.95 25.60 13.40
C TYR A 120 12.18 26.93 12.71
N PHE A 121 11.46 27.22 11.64
CA PHE A 121 11.51 28.49 10.93
C PHE A 121 10.15 28.89 10.40
N ASP A 122 9.87 30.16 10.38
CA ASP A 122 8.63 30.71 9.83
C ASP A 122 8.82 31.03 8.35
N THR A 123 8.08 30.37 7.46
CA THR A 123 8.20 30.53 6.00
C THR A 123 8.01 31.98 5.52
N THR A 124 7.29 32.78 6.30
CA THR A 124 7.05 34.20 5.97
C THR A 124 8.14 35.12 6.50
N LYS A 125 8.71 34.78 7.67
CA LYS A 125 9.73 35.62 8.33
C LYS A 125 11.16 35.28 7.86
N ASP A 126 11.37 34.02 7.49
CA ASP A 126 12.67 33.45 7.12
C ASP A 126 12.72 33.00 5.65
N PRO A 127 12.39 33.87 4.66
CA PRO A 127 12.31 33.48 3.25
C PRO A 127 13.64 32.99 2.69
N ASP A 128 14.78 33.42 3.23
CA ASP A 128 16.10 32.97 2.79
C ASP A 128 16.34 31.50 3.19
N VAL A 129 15.87 31.10 4.37
CA VAL A 129 15.94 29.70 4.84
C VAL A 129 15.05 28.82 3.97
N LEU A 130 13.82 29.28 3.69
CA LEU A 130 12.88 28.58 2.81
C LEU A 130 13.48 28.39 1.41
N SER A 131 14.05 29.46 0.81
CA SER A 131 14.65 29.40 -0.52
C SER A 131 15.77 28.38 -0.60
N LYS A 132 16.63 28.29 0.40
CA LYS A 132 17.71 27.31 0.47
C LYS A 132 17.18 25.87 0.40
N TYR A 133 16.13 25.56 1.15
CA TYR A 133 15.55 24.24 1.13
C TYR A 133 14.80 23.96 -0.16
N GLN A 134 14.11 24.94 -0.74
CA GLN A 134 13.44 24.79 -2.03
C GLN A 134 14.43 24.56 -3.17
N GLU A 135 15.58 25.22 -3.16
CA GLU A 135 16.64 25.00 -4.15
C GLU A 135 17.21 23.59 -4.05
N LEU A 136 17.43 23.11 -2.83
CA LEU A 136 17.94 21.74 -2.59
C LEU A 136 16.89 20.67 -2.96
N TYR A 137 15.62 20.92 -2.66
CA TYR A 137 14.51 20.01 -2.94
C TYR A 137 14.12 19.99 -4.42
N GLY A 138 14.32 21.08 -5.13
CA GLY A 138 13.86 21.25 -6.51
C GLY A 138 12.36 21.41 -6.66
N GLY A 139 11.64 21.75 -5.57
CA GLY A 139 10.20 21.89 -5.51
C GLY A 139 9.74 22.97 -4.53
N SER A 140 8.41 23.17 -4.42
CA SER A 140 7.86 24.10 -3.45
C SER A 140 7.74 23.46 -2.07
N ILE A 141 8.07 24.21 -1.03
CA ILE A 141 7.90 23.82 0.38
C ILE A 141 6.85 24.73 0.97
N GLN A 142 5.85 24.13 1.63
CA GLN A 142 4.74 24.84 2.26
C GLN A 142 4.96 25.02 3.77
N SER A 143 4.10 25.78 4.43
CA SER A 143 4.05 25.81 5.90
C SER A 143 3.61 24.45 6.46
N ASN A 144 4.12 24.12 7.65
CA ASN A 144 3.85 22.84 8.36
C ASN A 144 4.35 21.61 7.60
N GLU A 145 5.51 21.69 7.00
CA GLU A 145 6.23 20.55 6.47
C GLU A 145 7.49 20.27 7.27
N ILE A 146 7.92 19.01 7.24
CA ILE A 146 9.13 18.53 7.90
C ILE A 146 10.16 18.25 6.82
N ILE A 147 11.29 18.92 6.94
CA ILE A 147 12.39 18.85 5.97
C ILE A 147 13.53 18.11 6.64
N ILE A 148 13.92 16.96 6.12
CA ILE A 148 15.02 16.15 6.63
C ILE A 148 16.18 16.24 5.64
N THR A 149 17.36 16.64 6.09
CA THR A 149 18.53 16.79 5.22
C THR A 149 19.76 16.12 5.81
N SER A 150 20.63 15.60 4.94
CA SER A 150 21.98 15.14 5.27
C SER A 150 22.90 15.37 4.06
N GLY A 151 23.81 16.31 4.17
CA GLY A 151 24.66 16.74 3.05
C GLY A 151 23.83 17.35 1.91
N SER A 152 23.82 16.73 0.75
CA SER A 152 23.04 17.17 -0.43
C SER A 152 21.70 16.45 -0.58
N ARG A 153 21.37 15.52 0.28
CA ARG A 153 20.10 14.78 0.22
C ARG A 153 19.04 15.47 1.08
N ILE A 154 17.82 15.44 0.58
CA ILE A 154 16.66 16.07 1.22
C ILE A 154 15.41 15.22 1.04
N LYS A 155 14.59 15.18 2.09
CA LYS A 155 13.21 14.68 2.06
C LYS A 155 12.30 15.70 2.71
N VAL A 156 11.10 15.85 2.16
CA VAL A 156 10.08 16.77 2.65
C VAL A 156 8.80 16.00 2.88
N TYR A 157 8.23 16.12 4.07
CA TYR A 157 7.02 15.42 4.49
C TYR A 157 5.96 16.40 4.96
N ASN A 158 4.73 16.16 4.56
CA ASN A 158 3.58 16.91 5.04
C ASN A 158 3.16 16.37 6.42
N THR A 159 2.95 17.27 7.39
CA THR A 159 2.60 16.89 8.77
C THR A 159 1.21 16.24 8.89
N THR A 160 0.37 16.37 7.89
CA THR A 160 -1.00 15.84 7.90
C THR A 160 -1.09 14.49 7.19
N THR A 161 -0.65 14.43 5.94
CA THR A 161 -0.83 13.24 5.07
C THR A 161 0.21 12.16 5.33
N ASP A 162 1.44 12.56 5.67
CA ASP A 162 2.55 11.61 5.76
C ASP A 162 2.79 11.10 7.18
N MET A 163 2.37 11.89 8.18
CA MET A 163 2.57 11.55 9.60
C MET A 163 1.40 10.79 10.22
N PHE A 164 0.24 10.76 9.55
CA PHE A 164 -0.96 10.12 10.08
C PHE A 164 -1.63 9.25 9.04
N GLU A 165 -2.13 8.11 9.50
CA GLU A 165 -3.09 7.32 8.75
C GLU A 165 -4.49 7.87 9.01
N VAL A 166 -5.30 8.04 7.95
CA VAL A 166 -6.62 8.66 8.05
C VAL A 166 -7.71 7.80 7.44
N ASP A 167 -8.87 7.82 8.06
CA ASP A 167 -10.11 7.32 7.47
C ASP A 167 -10.47 8.21 6.28
N GLN A 168 -10.43 7.67 5.06
CA GLN A 168 -10.61 8.41 3.81
C GLN A 168 -12.00 9.08 3.73
N GLN A 169 -13.04 8.44 4.24
CA GLN A 169 -14.38 9.00 4.22
C GLN A 169 -14.49 10.22 5.14
N LYS A 170 -13.93 10.13 6.34
CA LYS A 170 -13.90 11.26 7.28
C LYS A 170 -12.98 12.37 6.79
N TYR A 171 -11.87 12.01 6.13
CA TYR A 171 -10.94 12.99 5.55
C TYR A 171 -11.60 13.82 4.44
N GLN A 172 -12.49 13.24 3.64
CA GLN A 172 -13.31 14.02 2.71
C GLN A 172 -14.20 15.04 3.44
N TYR A 173 -14.84 14.65 4.54
CA TYR A 173 -15.62 15.61 5.35
C TYR A 173 -14.76 16.73 5.93
N TYR A 174 -13.53 16.41 6.35
CA TYR A 174 -12.56 17.41 6.79
C TYR A 174 -12.22 18.40 5.67
N GLN A 175 -11.96 17.93 4.46
CA GLN A 175 -11.68 18.78 3.30
C GLN A 175 -12.84 19.75 2.96
N TYR A 176 -14.08 19.34 3.25
CA TYR A 176 -15.25 20.20 3.10
C TYR A 176 -15.53 21.06 4.35
N GLY A 177 -14.65 21.06 5.36
CA GLY A 177 -14.84 21.81 6.60
C GLY A 177 -15.97 21.28 7.51
N MET A 178 -16.41 20.04 7.33
CA MET A 178 -17.49 19.39 8.09
C MET A 178 -17.01 18.49 9.22
N ALA A 179 -15.70 18.28 9.35
CA ALA A 179 -15.08 17.49 10.41
C ALA A 179 -13.76 18.12 10.85
N SER A 180 -13.24 17.76 12.02
CA SER A 180 -11.88 18.11 12.41
C SER A 180 -10.89 17.08 11.86
N PHE A 181 -9.63 17.48 11.61
CA PHE A 181 -8.60 16.53 11.20
C PHE A 181 -8.38 15.42 12.22
N ALA A 182 -8.45 15.76 13.52
CA ALA A 182 -8.28 14.79 14.62
C ALA A 182 -9.32 13.66 14.57
N ASP A 183 -10.52 13.89 14.03
CA ASP A 183 -11.57 12.86 13.92
C ASP A 183 -11.29 11.88 12.76
N CYS A 184 -10.39 12.26 11.86
CA CYS A 184 -10.02 11.45 10.70
C CYS A 184 -8.88 10.48 11.01
N ILE A 185 -8.06 10.77 12.01
CA ILE A 185 -6.85 10.02 12.33
C ILE A 185 -7.21 8.62 12.84
N THR A 186 -6.61 7.60 12.22
CA THR A 186 -6.70 6.19 12.62
C THR A 186 -5.42 5.70 13.28
N ALA A 187 -4.24 6.20 12.84
CA ALA A 187 -2.95 5.87 13.43
C ALA A 187 -1.94 7.02 13.25
N PHE A 188 -0.92 7.06 14.14
CA PHE A 188 0.25 7.92 14.00
C PHE A 188 1.40 7.13 13.38
N LYS A 189 1.89 7.59 12.24
CA LYS A 189 2.97 6.98 11.45
C LYS A 189 4.31 7.71 11.63
N GLY A 190 4.36 8.72 12.48
CA GLY A 190 5.50 9.63 12.56
C GLY A 190 6.84 8.95 12.80
N GLU A 191 6.92 7.90 13.63
CA GLU A 191 8.17 7.16 13.81
C GLU A 191 8.62 6.53 12.47
N GLN A 192 7.75 5.79 11.81
CA GLN A 192 8.07 5.12 10.54
C GLN A 192 8.52 6.12 9.48
N THR A 193 7.74 7.19 9.28
CA THR A 193 8.03 8.21 8.27
C THR A 193 9.34 8.96 8.54
N LEU A 194 9.56 9.39 9.78
CA LEU A 194 10.76 10.13 10.16
C LEU A 194 12.01 9.24 10.07
N THR A 195 11.93 7.99 10.56
CA THR A 195 13.06 7.05 10.49
C THR A 195 13.39 6.71 9.04
N SER A 196 12.40 6.42 8.20
CA SER A 196 12.62 6.18 6.77
C SER A 196 13.23 7.41 6.09
N GLY A 197 12.78 8.61 6.44
CA GLY A 197 13.36 9.86 5.95
C GLY A 197 14.83 10.03 6.34
N ILE A 198 15.17 9.76 7.59
CA ILE A 198 16.56 9.79 8.07
C ILE A 198 17.41 8.75 7.35
N MET A 199 16.94 7.50 7.26
CA MET A 199 17.64 6.43 6.52
C MET A 199 17.88 6.82 5.08
N ASN A 200 16.88 7.39 4.43
CA ASN A 200 16.95 7.83 3.03
C ASN A 200 18.03 8.90 2.84
N VAL A 201 18.04 9.96 3.63
CA VAL A 201 19.02 11.05 3.45
C VAL A 201 20.44 10.66 3.89
N THR A 202 20.58 9.67 4.77
CA THR A 202 21.87 9.16 5.22
C THR A 202 22.43 8.03 4.36
N ASP A 203 21.61 7.41 3.50
CA ASP A 203 22.13 6.41 2.56
C ASP A 203 23.15 7.03 1.62
N SER A 204 24.34 6.42 1.57
CA SER A 204 25.45 6.87 0.71
C SER A 204 25.33 6.40 -0.73
N ASN A 205 24.53 5.36 -0.97
CA ASN A 205 24.39 4.73 -2.28
C ASN A 205 22.99 4.15 -2.46
N PRO A 206 21.95 5.01 -2.51
CA PRO A 206 20.59 4.55 -2.68
C PRO A 206 20.44 3.81 -4.01
N LYS A 207 19.62 2.77 -4.00
CA LYS A 207 19.23 2.08 -5.23
C LYS A 207 18.37 2.99 -6.08
N THR A 208 18.68 3.05 -7.36
CA THR A 208 17.99 3.92 -8.32
C THR A 208 17.00 3.12 -9.15
N VAL A 209 15.75 3.61 -9.21
CA VAL A 209 14.66 2.98 -9.94
C VAL A 209 14.20 3.87 -11.10
N GLY A 210 14.26 3.34 -12.31
CA GLY A 210 13.65 3.97 -13.48
C GLY A 210 12.27 3.37 -13.78
N ILE A 211 11.20 4.14 -13.63
CA ILE A 211 9.84 3.71 -14.00
C ILE A 211 9.56 4.17 -15.42
N ILE A 212 9.31 3.24 -16.32
CA ILE A 212 8.97 3.55 -17.71
C ILE A 212 7.53 4.07 -17.76
N ALA A 213 7.39 5.38 -17.81
CA ALA A 213 6.12 6.09 -17.78
C ALA A 213 5.51 6.29 -19.17
N THR A 214 6.34 6.23 -20.22
CA THR A 214 5.94 6.47 -21.62
C THR A 214 6.55 5.42 -22.53
N THR A 215 5.73 4.81 -23.38
CA THR A 215 6.16 3.90 -24.46
C THR A 215 5.57 4.35 -25.79
N ASN A 216 6.33 4.26 -26.87
CA ASN A 216 5.90 4.64 -28.23
C ASN A 216 5.27 6.05 -28.30
N GLY A 217 5.74 7.00 -27.46
CA GLY A 217 5.20 8.35 -27.40
C GLY A 217 3.85 8.47 -26.68
N SER A 218 3.35 7.38 -26.09
CA SER A 218 2.09 7.36 -25.35
C SER A 218 2.35 7.11 -23.87
N PRO A 219 1.81 7.93 -22.94
CA PRO A 219 1.90 7.68 -21.51
C PRO A 219 1.20 6.38 -21.14
N ILE A 220 1.84 5.56 -20.30
CA ILE A 220 1.24 4.34 -19.76
C ILE A 220 0.21 4.71 -18.70
N PHE A 221 0.52 5.72 -17.89
CA PHE A 221 -0.37 6.27 -16.85
C PHE A 221 -0.35 7.81 -16.92
N ALA A 222 -1.34 8.48 -16.30
CA ALA A 222 -1.44 9.92 -16.35
C ALA A 222 -0.26 10.61 -15.65
N GLN A 223 0.19 11.73 -16.18
CA GLN A 223 1.34 12.48 -15.67
C GLN A 223 1.06 13.20 -14.35
N THR A 224 -0.20 13.29 -13.93
CA THR A 224 -0.62 13.96 -12.70
C THR A 224 -1.51 13.03 -11.86
N ASN A 225 -1.40 13.14 -10.54
CA ASN A 225 -2.21 12.35 -9.59
C ASN A 225 -3.68 12.79 -9.51
N THR A 226 -4.16 13.61 -10.41
CA THR A 226 -5.56 14.06 -10.48
C THR A 226 -6.44 13.14 -11.34
N SER A 227 -5.86 12.11 -11.93
CA SER A 227 -6.59 11.13 -12.74
C SER A 227 -7.43 10.22 -11.87
N SER A 228 -8.67 9.96 -12.29
CA SER A 228 -9.53 8.91 -11.72
C SER A 228 -9.21 7.52 -12.26
N ASP A 229 -8.16 7.37 -13.07
CA ASP A 229 -7.69 6.10 -13.58
C ASP A 229 -6.99 5.31 -12.47
N PRO A 230 -7.48 4.10 -12.13
CA PRO A 230 -6.92 3.28 -11.05
C PRO A 230 -5.47 2.86 -11.27
N ASN A 231 -5.09 2.62 -12.54
CA ASN A 231 -3.71 2.28 -12.86
C ASN A 231 -2.79 3.46 -12.52
N THR A 232 -3.22 4.68 -12.84
CA THR A 232 -2.48 5.89 -12.44
C THR A 232 -2.30 5.96 -10.93
N TYR A 233 -3.36 5.73 -10.16
CA TYR A 233 -3.27 5.72 -8.69
C TYR A 233 -2.30 4.65 -8.18
N ALA A 234 -2.36 3.42 -8.72
CA ALA A 234 -1.47 2.33 -8.32
C ALA A 234 0.01 2.65 -8.58
N PHE A 235 0.32 3.33 -9.70
CA PHE A 235 1.69 3.75 -10.00
C PHE A 235 2.20 4.85 -9.09
N TYR A 236 1.37 5.83 -8.76
CA TYR A 236 1.75 6.85 -7.76
C TYR A 236 1.95 6.23 -6.38
N ALA A 237 1.11 5.28 -5.96
CA ALA A 237 1.30 4.56 -4.71
C ALA A 237 2.61 3.75 -4.70
N MET A 238 2.96 3.12 -5.82
CA MET A 238 4.24 2.41 -5.97
C MET A 238 5.43 3.37 -5.93
N GLU A 239 5.37 4.51 -6.62
CA GLU A 239 6.43 5.53 -6.57
C GLU A 239 6.65 6.02 -5.14
N ASN A 240 5.58 6.36 -4.43
CA ASN A 240 5.65 6.78 -3.04
C ASN A 240 6.24 5.69 -2.15
N LEU A 241 5.79 4.43 -2.31
CA LEU A 241 6.32 3.31 -1.54
C LEU A 241 7.82 3.10 -1.76
N LEU A 242 8.29 3.20 -3.00
CA LEU A 242 9.71 3.11 -3.32
C LEU A 242 10.50 4.27 -2.70
N ASP A 243 9.98 5.50 -2.82
CA ASP A 243 10.60 6.68 -2.24
C ASP A 243 10.66 6.63 -0.71
N GLU A 244 9.58 6.20 -0.04
CA GLU A 244 9.51 5.99 1.41
C GLU A 244 10.54 4.93 1.88
N ASN A 245 10.84 3.94 1.03
CA ASN A 245 11.84 2.90 1.32
C ASN A 245 13.27 3.25 0.85
N GLY A 246 13.53 4.50 0.51
CA GLY A 246 14.88 4.99 0.25
C GLY A 246 15.40 4.81 -1.16
N TYR A 247 14.55 4.40 -2.11
CA TYR A 247 14.92 4.33 -3.51
C TYR A 247 14.88 5.72 -4.16
N ASP A 248 15.84 6.04 -5.02
CA ASP A 248 15.77 7.22 -5.87
C ASP A 248 14.97 6.88 -7.14
N VAL A 249 13.77 7.44 -7.27
CA VAL A 249 12.83 7.09 -8.35
C VAL A 249 12.85 8.16 -9.43
N SER A 250 12.86 7.73 -10.70
CA SER A 250 12.76 8.61 -11.88
C SER A 250 11.79 8.02 -12.89
N ARG A 251 10.99 8.87 -13.54
CA ARG A 251 10.14 8.47 -14.67
C ARG A 251 10.90 8.57 -15.97
N LEU A 252 10.75 7.57 -16.83
CA LEU A 252 11.46 7.42 -18.10
C LEU A 252 10.51 7.37 -19.29
N ASP A 253 10.91 7.98 -20.38
CA ASP A 253 10.34 7.77 -21.71
C ASP A 253 11.19 6.75 -22.47
N MET A 254 10.61 5.62 -22.84
CA MET A 254 11.31 4.53 -23.50
C MET A 254 12.00 4.95 -24.81
N ILE A 255 11.45 5.94 -25.52
CA ILE A 255 12.02 6.42 -26.79
C ILE A 255 13.12 7.44 -26.52
N ASN A 256 12.82 8.47 -25.72
CA ASN A 256 13.64 9.66 -25.60
C ASN A 256 14.78 9.51 -24.58
N ASP A 257 14.58 8.66 -23.55
CA ASP A 257 15.58 8.48 -22.51
C ASP A 257 16.50 7.29 -22.77
N THR A 258 17.68 7.36 -22.18
CA THR A 258 18.64 6.26 -22.15
C THR A 258 18.38 5.41 -20.91
N LEU A 259 18.31 4.10 -21.07
CA LEU A 259 18.28 3.15 -19.96
C LEU A 259 19.73 2.92 -19.49
N ASP A 260 20.26 3.91 -18.79
CA ASP A 260 21.67 3.95 -18.39
C ASP A 260 21.94 2.98 -17.23
N THR A 261 22.83 2.00 -17.47
CA THR A 261 23.23 0.99 -16.48
C THR A 261 24.09 1.56 -15.35
N GLU A 262 24.76 2.70 -15.56
CA GLU A 262 25.51 3.36 -14.49
C GLU A 262 24.58 4.15 -13.57
N LYS A 263 23.41 4.59 -14.08
CA LYS A 263 22.45 5.39 -13.35
C LYS A 263 21.38 4.55 -12.67
N TYR A 264 20.84 3.53 -13.34
CA TYR A 264 19.71 2.75 -12.82
C TYR A 264 20.14 1.35 -12.40
N ASP A 265 19.67 0.93 -11.21
CA ASP A 265 19.81 -0.44 -10.72
C ASP A 265 18.62 -1.30 -11.12
N ILE A 266 17.42 -0.70 -11.10
CA ILE A 266 16.15 -1.36 -11.34
C ILE A 266 15.36 -0.58 -12.38
N LEU A 267 14.76 -1.28 -13.33
CA LEU A 267 13.72 -0.72 -14.19
C LEU A 267 12.37 -1.32 -13.83
N VAL A 268 11.33 -0.51 -13.84
CA VAL A 268 9.94 -0.96 -13.75
C VAL A 268 9.27 -0.69 -15.09
N LEU A 269 8.77 -1.74 -15.74
CA LEU A 269 8.00 -1.67 -16.97
C LEU A 269 6.54 -2.02 -16.66
N PRO A 270 5.67 -1.04 -16.47
CA PRO A 270 4.24 -1.30 -16.45
C PRO A 270 3.75 -1.76 -17.82
N ALA A 271 2.61 -2.43 -17.86
CA ALA A 271 2.03 -2.95 -19.10
C ALA A 271 1.95 -1.87 -20.19
N PRO A 272 2.68 -1.99 -21.30
CA PRO A 272 2.61 -1.03 -22.38
C PRO A 272 1.26 -1.14 -23.09
N LYS A 273 0.69 0.00 -23.51
CA LYS A 273 -0.60 0.05 -24.24
C LYS A 273 -0.52 -0.57 -25.63
N THR A 274 0.65 -0.53 -26.23
CA THR A 274 0.97 -1.13 -27.53
C THR A 274 2.29 -1.88 -27.42
N ASP A 275 2.55 -2.81 -28.36
CA ASP A 275 3.82 -3.57 -28.35
C ASP A 275 5.04 -2.64 -28.42
N LEU A 276 6.12 -3.05 -27.81
CA LEU A 276 7.39 -2.33 -27.86
C LEU A 276 7.99 -2.42 -29.28
N THR A 277 8.64 -1.34 -29.70
CA THR A 277 9.45 -1.40 -30.92
C THR A 277 10.68 -2.30 -30.72
N THR A 278 11.24 -2.79 -31.81
CA THR A 278 12.51 -3.56 -31.75
C THR A 278 13.64 -2.78 -31.07
N ASP A 279 13.71 -1.46 -31.29
CA ASP A 279 14.70 -0.59 -30.66
C ASP A 279 14.48 -0.48 -29.15
N SER A 280 13.22 -0.40 -28.71
CA SER A 280 12.87 -0.38 -27.28
C SER A 280 13.23 -1.69 -26.60
N VAL A 281 12.96 -2.82 -27.25
CA VAL A 281 13.37 -4.16 -26.77
C VAL A 281 14.89 -4.25 -26.69
N GLN A 282 15.60 -3.74 -27.69
CA GLN A 282 17.07 -3.72 -27.69
C GLN A 282 17.61 -2.88 -26.53
N LYS A 283 16.98 -1.75 -26.19
CA LYS A 283 17.35 -0.97 -24.99
C LYS A 283 17.19 -1.79 -23.71
N LEU A 284 16.09 -2.54 -23.55
CA LEU A 284 15.87 -3.43 -22.40
C LEU A 284 16.92 -4.54 -22.35
N GLN A 285 17.20 -5.18 -23.49
CA GLN A 285 18.25 -6.20 -23.56
C GLN A 285 19.62 -5.63 -23.15
N ASN A 286 20.01 -4.49 -23.70
CA ASN A 286 21.29 -3.83 -23.36
C ASN A 286 21.36 -3.51 -21.86
N PHE A 287 20.26 -3.03 -21.26
CA PHE A 287 20.18 -2.77 -19.82
C PHE A 287 20.38 -4.06 -19.02
N MET A 288 19.61 -5.10 -19.31
CA MET A 288 19.64 -6.36 -18.57
C MET A 288 20.97 -7.11 -18.72
N TYR A 289 21.53 -7.12 -19.92
CA TYR A 289 22.83 -7.75 -20.16
C TYR A 289 24.02 -6.93 -19.64
N ASN A 290 23.89 -5.61 -19.54
CA ASN A 290 24.89 -4.71 -18.97
C ASN A 290 26.32 -5.03 -19.43
N ASP A 291 26.54 -5.07 -20.74
CA ASP A 291 27.82 -5.46 -21.35
C ASP A 291 28.35 -6.84 -20.88
N GLY A 292 27.45 -7.76 -20.58
CA GLY A 292 27.76 -9.11 -20.10
C GLY A 292 28.05 -9.20 -18.60
N LYS A 293 27.96 -8.09 -17.85
CA LYS A 293 28.13 -8.08 -16.39
C LYS A 293 26.86 -8.51 -15.66
N LEU A 294 25.70 -8.40 -16.31
CA LEU A 294 24.38 -8.63 -15.68
C LEU A 294 24.16 -7.74 -14.43
N GLY A 295 23.45 -8.22 -13.43
CA GLY A 295 23.30 -7.53 -12.13
C GLY A 295 22.26 -6.40 -12.12
N LYS A 296 21.57 -6.14 -13.24
CA LYS A 296 20.45 -5.21 -13.33
C LYS A 296 19.12 -5.96 -13.17
N GLN A 297 18.09 -5.24 -12.74
CA GLN A 297 16.78 -5.84 -12.45
C GLN A 297 15.69 -5.19 -13.31
N LEU A 298 14.75 -5.98 -13.77
CA LEU A 298 13.54 -5.53 -14.44
C LEU A 298 12.31 -6.09 -13.73
N VAL A 299 11.42 -5.21 -13.31
CA VAL A 299 10.10 -5.55 -12.80
C VAL A 299 9.09 -5.27 -13.91
N TYR A 300 8.52 -6.30 -14.50
CA TYR A 300 7.44 -6.17 -15.47
C TYR A 300 6.09 -6.42 -14.79
N ILE A 301 5.14 -5.52 -14.99
CA ILE A 301 3.79 -5.60 -14.42
C ILE A 301 2.81 -5.75 -15.57
N ALA A 302 2.30 -6.95 -15.78
CA ALA A 302 1.29 -7.23 -16.81
C ALA A 302 -0.10 -6.73 -16.37
N ASP A 303 -0.90 -6.29 -17.34
CA ASP A 303 -2.29 -5.85 -17.14
C ASP A 303 -3.25 -6.69 -17.99
N TYR A 304 -4.45 -6.95 -17.46
CA TYR A 304 -5.47 -7.75 -18.16
C TYR A 304 -6.07 -7.02 -19.38
N THR A 305 -5.94 -5.71 -19.46
CA THR A 305 -6.39 -4.89 -20.60
C THR A 305 -5.31 -4.67 -21.65
N GLN A 306 -4.11 -5.21 -21.42
CA GLN A 306 -2.97 -5.06 -22.34
C GLN A 306 -3.25 -5.69 -23.69
N SER A 307 -2.88 -4.99 -24.76
CA SER A 307 -2.89 -5.54 -26.11
C SER A 307 -1.83 -6.62 -26.31
N SER A 308 -1.90 -7.31 -27.46
CA SER A 308 -0.84 -8.23 -27.87
C SER A 308 0.51 -7.53 -27.99
N THR A 309 1.55 -8.13 -27.39
CA THR A 309 2.91 -7.56 -27.33
C THR A 309 3.97 -8.58 -27.77
N PRO A 310 3.95 -9.02 -29.04
CA PRO A 310 4.82 -10.09 -29.49
C PRO A 310 6.33 -9.81 -29.33
N ASN A 311 6.79 -8.57 -29.47
CA ASN A 311 8.19 -8.22 -29.27
C ASN A 311 8.58 -8.31 -27.78
N LEU A 312 7.73 -7.80 -26.89
CA LEU A 312 7.93 -7.92 -25.44
C LEU A 312 7.83 -9.40 -25.00
N ASP A 313 6.86 -10.14 -25.51
CA ASP A 313 6.70 -11.57 -25.23
C ASP A 313 7.93 -12.38 -25.66
N ALA A 314 8.53 -12.05 -26.81
CA ALA A 314 9.78 -12.68 -27.28
C ALA A 314 10.93 -12.37 -26.31
N PHE A 315 11.07 -11.12 -25.86
CA PHE A 315 12.06 -10.74 -24.86
C PHE A 315 11.87 -11.50 -23.54
N LEU A 316 10.64 -11.59 -23.03
CA LEU A 316 10.36 -12.32 -21.78
C LEU A 316 10.68 -13.82 -21.90
N LYS A 317 10.43 -14.42 -23.09
CA LYS A 317 10.78 -15.83 -23.35
C LYS A 317 12.29 -16.10 -23.29
N GLU A 318 13.15 -15.13 -23.64
CA GLU A 318 14.58 -15.25 -23.43
C GLU A 318 14.95 -15.41 -21.94
N TRP A 319 14.08 -14.88 -21.06
CA TRP A 319 14.19 -14.97 -19.61
C TRP A 319 13.38 -16.13 -19.02
N ASN A 320 13.00 -17.12 -19.84
CA ASN A 320 12.22 -18.30 -19.45
C ASN A 320 10.84 -17.97 -18.86
N VAL A 321 10.30 -16.81 -19.16
CA VAL A 321 9.00 -16.32 -18.67
C VAL A 321 8.06 -16.15 -19.87
N GLN A 322 6.85 -16.68 -19.75
CA GLN A 322 5.74 -16.39 -20.66
C GLN A 322 4.54 -15.91 -19.85
N VAL A 323 3.98 -14.76 -20.21
CA VAL A 323 2.77 -14.21 -19.60
C VAL A 323 1.60 -14.44 -20.56
N ASP A 324 0.63 -15.27 -20.16
CA ASP A 324 -0.48 -15.65 -21.04
C ASP A 324 -1.54 -14.56 -21.14
N TYR A 325 -2.26 -14.52 -22.25
CA TYR A 325 -3.41 -13.64 -22.48
C TYR A 325 -4.69 -14.26 -21.88
N SER A 326 -4.66 -14.52 -20.60
CA SER A 326 -5.78 -14.97 -19.79
C SER A 326 -5.71 -14.35 -18.40
N SER A 327 -6.80 -14.43 -17.66
CA SER A 327 -6.87 -13.99 -16.26
C SER A 327 -7.11 -15.18 -15.36
N VAL A 328 -6.43 -15.22 -14.22
CA VAL A 328 -6.63 -16.25 -13.21
C VAL A 328 -7.91 -15.95 -12.43
N ILE A 329 -8.83 -16.91 -12.43
CA ILE A 329 -10.09 -16.86 -11.71
C ILE A 329 -10.13 -18.01 -10.69
N ASP A 330 -10.54 -17.70 -9.46
CA ASP A 330 -10.71 -18.68 -8.40
C ASP A 330 -12.00 -18.42 -7.62
N GLU A 331 -13.09 -19.06 -8.01
CA GLU A 331 -14.40 -18.87 -7.39
C GLU A 331 -14.48 -19.50 -5.98
N ASN A 332 -13.63 -20.47 -5.66
CA ASN A 332 -13.65 -21.20 -4.40
C ASN A 332 -12.72 -20.61 -3.35
N ASN A 333 -11.64 -19.95 -3.79
CA ASN A 333 -10.67 -19.28 -2.93
C ASN A 333 -10.51 -17.81 -3.34
N SER A 334 -11.60 -17.10 -3.27
CA SER A 334 -11.64 -15.66 -3.55
C SER A 334 -12.19 -14.94 -2.35
N THR A 335 -11.70 -13.76 -2.13
CA THR A 335 -12.43 -12.82 -1.29
C THR A 335 -13.55 -12.24 -2.15
N ASN A 336 -14.81 -12.51 -1.78
CA ASN A 336 -15.97 -11.73 -2.21
C ASN A 336 -15.90 -10.30 -1.65
N GLN A 337 -14.73 -9.80 -1.41
CA GLN A 337 -14.56 -8.40 -1.20
C GLN A 337 -14.88 -7.77 -2.55
N GLU A 338 -15.97 -7.01 -2.58
CA GLU A 338 -15.97 -5.82 -3.39
C GLU A 338 -14.60 -5.19 -3.11
N VAL A 339 -13.60 -5.56 -3.91
CA VAL A 339 -12.37 -4.81 -3.95
C VAL A 339 -12.85 -3.49 -4.56
N ASN A 340 -13.29 -2.59 -3.68
CA ASN A 340 -13.35 -1.17 -3.91
C ASN A 340 -11.89 -0.70 -4.06
N ILE A 341 -11.19 -1.30 -5.00
CA ILE A 341 -10.11 -0.64 -5.69
C ILE A 341 -10.83 0.59 -6.21
N LEU A 342 -10.45 1.76 -5.76
CA LEU A 342 -10.95 3.10 -6.05
C LEU A 342 -11.25 3.36 -7.54
N LEU A 343 -12.01 2.47 -8.13
CA LEU A 343 -12.56 2.50 -9.46
C LEU A 343 -13.89 3.20 -9.33
N SER A 344 -13.87 4.53 -9.48
CA SER A 344 -15.03 5.35 -9.79
C SER A 344 -16.33 4.85 -9.16
N GLN A 345 -16.90 5.59 -8.24
CA GLN A 345 -18.16 5.30 -7.52
C GLN A 345 -19.39 4.98 -8.43
N SER A 346 -19.23 4.90 -9.74
CA SER A 346 -20.34 4.71 -10.68
C SER A 346 -20.43 3.33 -11.34
N ASN A 347 -19.45 2.43 -11.13
CA ASN A 347 -19.51 1.08 -11.68
C ASN A 347 -19.05 0.06 -10.65
N ASN A 348 -19.98 -0.41 -9.81
CA ASN A 348 -19.81 -1.62 -9.00
C ASN A 348 -19.57 -2.82 -9.91
N ARG A 349 -18.33 -3.06 -10.33
CA ARG A 349 -17.91 -4.34 -10.90
C ARG A 349 -17.29 -5.15 -9.79
N SER A 350 -18.01 -6.16 -9.35
CA SER A 350 -17.45 -7.21 -8.48
C SER A 350 -16.40 -7.97 -9.27
N PHE A 351 -15.13 -7.78 -8.93
CA PHE A 351 -14.05 -8.62 -9.43
C PHE A 351 -13.87 -9.79 -8.46
N VAL A 352 -13.83 -11.00 -8.99
CA VAL A 352 -13.41 -12.17 -8.22
C VAL A 352 -11.89 -12.13 -8.13
N ALA A 353 -11.38 -11.64 -7.00
CA ALA A 353 -9.95 -11.58 -6.78
C ALA A 353 -9.47 -12.88 -6.12
N PRO A 354 -8.66 -13.71 -6.77
CA PRO A 354 -8.11 -14.90 -6.14
C PRO A 354 -7.23 -14.53 -4.95
N VAL A 355 -7.38 -15.27 -3.86
CA VAL A 355 -6.44 -15.26 -2.76
C VAL A 355 -5.23 -16.09 -3.20
N VAL A 356 -4.05 -15.50 -3.11
CA VAL A 356 -2.81 -16.15 -3.53
C VAL A 356 -1.96 -16.55 -2.33
N THR A 357 -1.22 -17.63 -2.51
CA THR A 357 -0.30 -18.17 -1.51
C THR A 357 1.10 -17.69 -1.84
N VAL A 358 1.80 -17.21 -0.82
CA VAL A 358 3.22 -16.88 -0.89
C VAL A 358 4.01 -18.19 -0.88
N THR A 359 4.96 -18.32 -1.79
CA THR A 359 5.87 -19.47 -1.81
C THR A 359 6.91 -19.36 -0.69
N ASP A 360 7.45 -20.47 -0.26
CA ASP A 360 8.40 -20.57 0.86
C ASP A 360 9.84 -20.25 0.40
N GLU A 361 10.01 -19.12 -0.31
CA GLU A 361 11.32 -18.62 -0.72
C GLU A 361 11.83 -17.62 0.32
N GLU A 362 12.69 -18.08 1.22
CA GLU A 362 13.19 -17.30 2.36
C GLU A 362 13.80 -15.95 1.96
N ASP A 363 14.49 -15.89 0.82
CA ASP A 363 15.22 -14.69 0.38
C ASP A 363 14.28 -13.55 -0.10
N TYR A 364 13.08 -13.88 -0.61
CA TYR A 364 12.21 -12.88 -1.27
C TYR A 364 10.85 -12.74 -0.62
N THR A 365 10.28 -13.83 -0.12
CA THR A 365 8.90 -13.87 0.37
C THR A 365 8.79 -14.29 1.84
N GLY A 366 9.89 -14.63 2.49
CA GLY A 366 9.89 -15.14 3.86
C GLY A 366 9.15 -14.25 4.86
N ASN A 367 9.31 -12.94 4.75
CA ASN A 367 8.60 -11.98 5.61
C ASN A 367 7.10 -11.90 5.33
N LEU A 368 6.63 -12.30 4.14
CA LEU A 368 5.23 -12.31 3.74
C LEU A 368 4.54 -13.64 4.03
N ALA A 369 5.30 -14.75 4.14
CA ALA A 369 4.75 -16.09 4.33
C ALA A 369 3.89 -16.22 5.59
N ASN A 370 4.16 -15.41 6.61
CA ASN A 370 3.43 -15.38 7.88
C ASN A 370 2.51 -14.14 8.02
N ALA A 371 2.26 -13.42 6.94
CA ALA A 371 1.38 -12.24 6.99
C ALA A 371 -0.04 -12.66 7.42
N SER A 372 -0.62 -11.93 8.37
CA SER A 372 -1.97 -12.19 8.86
C SER A 372 -3.07 -11.77 7.89
N LEU A 373 -2.74 -10.95 6.89
CA LEU A 373 -3.65 -10.45 5.88
C LEU A 373 -3.56 -11.28 4.60
N PRO A 374 -4.69 -11.62 3.96
CA PRO A 374 -4.68 -12.32 2.70
C PRO A 374 -4.10 -11.43 1.59
N ILE A 375 -3.25 -12.01 0.76
CA ILE A 375 -2.79 -11.37 -0.47
C ILE A 375 -3.77 -11.73 -1.57
N VAL A 376 -4.27 -10.74 -2.31
CA VAL A 376 -5.19 -10.94 -3.42
C VAL A 376 -4.57 -10.46 -4.72
N ALA A 377 -4.85 -11.16 -5.82
CA ALA A 377 -4.32 -10.86 -7.14
C ALA A 377 -5.47 -10.64 -8.16
N PRO A 378 -6.14 -9.46 -8.13
CA PRO A 378 -7.27 -9.19 -9.01
C PRO A 378 -6.83 -9.19 -10.46
N MET A 379 -7.55 -9.91 -11.32
CA MET A 379 -7.33 -9.95 -12.78
C MET A 379 -5.89 -10.27 -13.19
N ALA A 380 -5.14 -10.97 -12.34
CA ALA A 380 -3.75 -11.33 -12.62
C ALA A 380 -3.65 -12.23 -13.85
N ARG A 381 -2.65 -11.98 -14.68
CA ARG A 381 -2.32 -12.83 -15.82
C ARG A 381 -1.42 -13.97 -15.35
N PRO A 382 -1.70 -15.22 -15.76
CA PRO A 382 -0.87 -16.35 -15.36
C PRO A 382 0.49 -16.31 -16.04
N ILE A 383 1.50 -16.70 -15.29
CA ILE A 383 2.89 -16.77 -15.72
C ILE A 383 3.26 -18.25 -15.91
N GLN A 384 3.67 -18.61 -17.10
CA GLN A 384 4.26 -19.91 -17.38
C GLN A 384 5.78 -19.82 -17.30
N THR A 385 6.38 -20.76 -16.58
CA THR A 385 7.83 -20.92 -16.53
C THR A 385 8.28 -21.83 -17.67
N LEU A 386 9.17 -21.32 -18.51
CA LEU A 386 9.73 -22.09 -19.61
C LEU A 386 11.02 -22.78 -19.15
N THR A 387 11.25 -23.97 -19.65
CA THR A 387 12.49 -24.71 -19.42
C THR A 387 13.38 -24.57 -20.66
N ALA A 388 14.22 -23.55 -20.69
CA ALA A 388 15.28 -23.46 -21.67
C ALA A 388 16.62 -23.73 -20.99
N ASN A 389 17.51 -24.40 -21.69
CA ASN A 389 18.86 -24.71 -21.16
C ASN A 389 19.79 -23.50 -21.42
N ASN A 390 19.47 -22.36 -20.77
CA ASN A 390 20.19 -21.09 -20.92
C ASN A 390 20.79 -20.54 -19.62
N GLY A 391 20.88 -21.35 -18.58
CA GLY A 391 21.44 -20.97 -17.28
C GLY A 391 20.48 -20.16 -16.39
N ARG A 392 19.22 -19.91 -16.83
CA ARG A 392 18.26 -19.09 -16.10
C ARG A 392 17.26 -19.96 -15.36
N THR A 393 16.98 -19.60 -14.12
CA THR A 393 16.00 -20.27 -13.23
C THR A 393 14.83 -19.33 -12.99
N VAL A 394 13.61 -19.87 -13.07
CA VAL A 394 12.39 -19.14 -12.75
C VAL A 394 11.74 -19.78 -11.53
N THR A 395 11.50 -18.96 -10.52
CA THR A 395 10.87 -19.33 -9.24
C THR A 395 9.52 -18.65 -9.14
N ALA A 396 8.47 -19.41 -8.83
CA ALA A 396 7.16 -18.83 -8.52
C ALA A 396 7.20 -18.20 -7.12
N LEU A 397 6.76 -16.95 -7.00
CA LEU A 397 6.70 -16.23 -5.72
C LEU A 397 5.28 -16.18 -5.15
N LEU A 398 4.26 -16.02 -6.00
CA LEU A 398 2.85 -16.05 -5.63
C LEU A 398 2.09 -17.00 -6.56
N THR A 399 1.25 -17.83 -5.98
CA THR A 399 0.44 -18.81 -6.71
C THR A 399 -1.01 -18.80 -6.24
N SER A 400 -1.93 -19.05 -7.17
CA SER A 400 -3.34 -19.29 -6.84
C SER A 400 -3.55 -20.68 -6.21
N SER A 401 -4.76 -21.00 -5.79
CA SER A 401 -5.12 -22.36 -5.36
C SER A 401 -5.24 -23.33 -6.55
N ASP A 402 -5.35 -24.62 -6.24
CA ASP A 402 -5.57 -25.69 -7.19
C ASP A 402 -6.99 -25.69 -7.81
N THR A 403 -7.91 -24.88 -7.28
CA THR A 403 -9.27 -24.73 -7.81
C THR A 403 -9.39 -23.62 -8.86
N SER A 404 -8.33 -22.85 -9.07
CA SER A 404 -8.33 -21.76 -10.05
C SER A 404 -8.28 -22.28 -11.49
N TYR A 405 -8.74 -21.43 -12.41
CA TYR A 405 -8.67 -21.65 -13.85
C TYR A 405 -8.31 -20.35 -14.59
N CYS A 406 -7.88 -20.48 -15.85
CA CYS A 406 -7.52 -19.34 -16.67
C CYS A 406 -8.68 -18.96 -17.59
N TYR A 407 -9.18 -17.73 -17.46
CA TYR A 407 -10.20 -17.17 -18.36
C TYR A 407 -9.52 -16.44 -19.52
N PRO A 408 -9.77 -16.80 -20.79
CA PRO A 408 -9.13 -16.17 -21.94
C PRO A 408 -9.49 -14.68 -22.04
N LEU A 409 -8.49 -13.84 -22.24
CA LEU A 409 -8.65 -12.42 -22.57
C LEU A 409 -8.53 -12.26 -24.09
N SER A 410 -9.45 -11.51 -24.69
CA SER A 410 -9.29 -11.11 -26.08
C SER A 410 -8.27 -9.98 -26.13
N PRO A 411 -7.11 -10.15 -26.80
CA PRO A 411 -6.15 -9.08 -27.00
C PRO A 411 -6.87 -7.91 -27.70
N LYS A 412 -6.81 -6.73 -27.14
CA LYS A 412 -7.31 -5.54 -27.84
C LYS A 412 -6.28 -5.15 -28.88
N ASP A 413 -6.59 -5.38 -30.15
CA ASP A 413 -5.84 -4.80 -31.25
C ASP A 413 -6.11 -3.29 -31.26
N TYR A 414 -5.24 -2.52 -30.64
CA TYR A 414 -5.21 -1.08 -30.82
C TYR A 414 -4.59 -0.77 -32.19
N SER A 415 -5.35 -1.05 -33.26
CA SER A 415 -5.09 -0.40 -34.52
C SER A 415 -5.35 1.09 -34.34
N THR A 416 -4.48 1.90 -34.89
CA THR A 416 -4.35 3.35 -34.79
C THR A 416 -5.59 4.12 -35.30
N ASP A 417 -6.78 3.88 -34.77
CA ASP A 417 -7.95 4.67 -35.08
C ASP A 417 -8.43 5.43 -33.84
N SER A 418 -7.93 6.65 -33.73
CA SER A 418 -8.20 7.60 -32.64
C SER A 418 -9.60 8.25 -32.76
N THR A 419 -10.62 7.49 -33.13
CA THR A 419 -12.02 7.96 -33.19
C THR A 419 -13.01 6.97 -32.60
N ALA A 420 -12.74 6.47 -31.40
CA ALA A 420 -13.80 5.90 -30.57
C ALA A 420 -14.30 6.97 -29.61
N ALA A 421 -15.24 7.77 -30.10
CA ALA A 421 -16.04 8.69 -29.33
C ALA A 421 -16.70 7.96 -28.16
N VAL A 422 -16.68 8.63 -27.01
CA VAL A 422 -17.53 8.35 -25.86
C VAL A 422 -18.98 8.30 -26.37
N ALA A 423 -19.57 7.11 -26.40
CA ALA A 423 -20.99 6.96 -26.67
C ALA A 423 -21.75 7.41 -25.44
N ASP A 424 -22.18 8.68 -25.45
CA ASP A 424 -23.23 9.21 -24.61
C ASP A 424 -24.54 8.51 -25.00
N GLY A 425 -25.21 7.90 -24.03
CA GLY A 425 -26.47 7.20 -24.21
C GLY A 425 -27.63 8.18 -24.41
N SER A 426 -28.02 8.43 -25.65
CA SER A 426 -29.38 8.86 -25.96
C SER A 426 -29.86 8.15 -27.21
N ALA A 427 -30.97 7.42 -27.04
CA ALA A 427 -31.72 6.80 -28.11
C ALA A 427 -32.33 7.84 -29.04
N ASP A 428 -32.22 7.67 -30.35
CA ASP A 428 -33.36 7.53 -31.24
C ASP A 428 -32.99 7.29 -32.72
N SER A 429 -33.78 6.40 -33.34
CA SER A 429 -34.19 6.28 -34.75
C SER A 429 -33.20 5.90 -35.83
N GLN A 430 -33.37 4.69 -36.31
CA GLN A 430 -33.69 4.20 -37.66
C GLN A 430 -32.80 4.54 -38.85
N GLU A 431 -32.52 3.43 -39.57
CA GLU A 431 -32.16 3.27 -40.98
C GLU A 431 -30.72 3.52 -41.44
N ALA A 432 -29.94 2.43 -41.48
CA ALA A 432 -29.05 2.15 -42.60
C ALA A 432 -28.92 0.63 -42.80
N THR A 433 -29.55 0.20 -43.84
CA THR A 433 -29.68 -1.16 -44.33
C THR A 433 -28.37 -1.65 -44.98
N GLU A 434 -28.08 -2.94 -44.75
CA GLU A 434 -27.39 -3.88 -45.63
C GLU A 434 -26.04 -3.52 -46.28
N ALA A 435 -24.96 -3.96 -45.65
CA ALA A 435 -23.83 -4.67 -46.29
C ALA A 435 -22.72 -5.02 -45.25
N ALA A 436 -22.95 -5.99 -44.41
CA ALA A 436 -21.88 -6.70 -43.67
C ALA A 436 -22.36 -8.12 -43.35
N THR A 437 -22.53 -8.88 -44.39
CA THR A 437 -22.69 -10.33 -44.28
C THR A 437 -21.31 -10.96 -44.44
N GLU A 438 -21.00 -11.87 -43.49
CA GLU A 438 -19.85 -12.79 -43.46
C GLU A 438 -18.55 -12.28 -42.83
N ALA A 439 -18.57 -12.18 -41.50
CA ALA A 439 -17.57 -12.80 -40.64
C ALA A 439 -18.23 -13.03 -39.27
N ALA A 440 -19.16 -13.98 -39.20
CA ALA A 440 -19.59 -14.52 -37.92
C ALA A 440 -18.39 -15.26 -37.31
N ALA A 441 -17.58 -14.53 -36.55
CA ALA A 441 -16.71 -15.14 -35.58
C ALA A 441 -17.62 -15.93 -34.65
N THR A 442 -17.57 -17.24 -34.73
CA THR A 442 -18.11 -18.15 -33.71
C THR A 442 -17.52 -17.77 -32.39
N THR A 443 -18.20 -16.92 -31.63
CA THR A 443 -17.95 -16.74 -30.20
C THR A 443 -18.33 -18.05 -29.52
N THR A 444 -17.39 -19.00 -29.50
CA THR A 444 -17.48 -20.12 -28.59
C THR A 444 -17.48 -19.53 -27.19
N SER A 445 -18.65 -19.55 -26.55
CA SER A 445 -18.76 -19.14 -25.15
C SER A 445 -17.78 -19.99 -24.35
N PHE A 446 -16.89 -19.34 -23.60
CA PHE A 446 -15.97 -20.04 -22.70
C PHE A 446 -16.77 -20.86 -21.69
N ASP A 447 -16.52 -22.17 -21.68
CA ASP A 447 -17.13 -23.08 -20.70
C ASP A 447 -16.22 -23.25 -19.50
N LYS A 448 -16.54 -22.56 -18.40
CA LYS A 448 -15.77 -22.59 -17.17
C LYS A 448 -15.75 -23.96 -16.49
N ASP A 449 -16.79 -24.78 -16.72
CA ASP A 449 -16.91 -26.07 -16.05
C ASP A 449 -16.01 -27.14 -16.71
N SER A 450 -15.66 -26.94 -17.98
CA SER A 450 -14.70 -27.75 -18.70
C SER A 450 -13.26 -27.19 -18.66
N ALA A 451 -13.06 -25.99 -18.12
CA ALA A 451 -11.73 -25.38 -18.02
C ALA A 451 -10.80 -26.20 -17.08
N PRO A 452 -9.56 -26.45 -17.50
CA PRO A 452 -8.58 -27.10 -16.64
C PRO A 452 -8.38 -26.29 -15.34
N LYS A 453 -8.58 -26.96 -14.20
CA LYS A 453 -8.30 -26.38 -12.89
C LYS A 453 -6.90 -26.74 -12.44
N GLY A 454 -6.25 -25.81 -11.75
CA GLY A 454 -4.91 -26.03 -11.24
C GLY A 454 -4.31 -24.74 -10.66
N GLN A 455 -3.21 -24.91 -9.95
CA GLN A 455 -2.44 -23.82 -9.41
C GLN A 455 -1.79 -22.99 -10.54
N ASN A 456 -1.96 -21.69 -10.51
CA ASN A 456 -1.40 -20.76 -11.48
C ASN A 456 -0.43 -19.79 -10.81
N THR A 457 0.75 -19.60 -11.39
CA THR A 457 1.71 -18.60 -10.92
C THR A 457 1.25 -17.21 -11.38
N VAL A 458 1.21 -16.26 -10.45
CA VAL A 458 0.83 -14.86 -10.72
C VAL A 458 1.96 -13.87 -10.46
N MET A 459 3.01 -14.31 -9.76
CA MET A 459 4.27 -13.58 -9.59
C MET A 459 5.42 -14.57 -9.68
N ALA A 460 6.44 -14.26 -10.45
CA ALA A 460 7.63 -15.09 -10.62
C ALA A 460 8.89 -14.24 -10.66
N LEU A 461 9.99 -14.84 -10.23
CA LEU A 461 11.33 -14.28 -10.32
C LEU A 461 12.18 -15.12 -11.26
N CYS A 462 12.78 -14.49 -12.27
CA CYS A 462 13.80 -15.11 -13.11
C CYS A 462 15.19 -14.63 -12.67
N ARG A 463 16.12 -15.55 -12.52
CA ARG A 463 17.54 -15.27 -12.22
C ARG A 463 18.42 -15.88 -13.29
N ASP A 464 19.43 -15.15 -13.72
CA ASP A 464 20.59 -15.68 -14.46
C ASP A 464 21.63 -16.17 -13.44
N GLN A 465 22.15 -17.42 -13.62
CA GLN A 465 23.06 -18.08 -12.68
C GLN A 465 24.51 -17.90 -13.09
#